data_f5d9c0d62645de88170d4e39bd47c8bb
#
_entry.id   f5d9c0d62645de88170d4e39bd47c8bb
#
_cell.length_a   1.000
_cell.length_b   1.000
_cell.length_c   1.000
_cell.angle_alpha   90.00
_cell.angle_beta   90.00
_cell.angle_gamma   90.00
#
_symmetry.space_group_name_H-M   'P 1'
#
loop_
_entity.id
_entity.type
_entity.pdbx_description
1 polymer ?
#
loop_
_entity_poly.entity_id
_entity_poly.type
_entity_poly.pdbx_seq_one_letter_code
_entity_poly.pdbx_strand_id
1 'polypeptide(L)'
;MPGRLPIIIGNCEAQSIALALEGMQPTRPLTHDLIKNIFGTFAIELKEVIINNLLEGIFYARLICSMNGEIFEIDTRSSDAIALVVRHECPIYTYEFILEAAGIEFKDMDEEQADASSDIQSETLEVELSSSEDSSDSEYSNFTTTKLKKMTLYP
;
A
#
# COMPACT_ATOMS: atom_id res chain seq x y z
N MET A 1 14.39 -5.04 13.58
CA MET A 1 13.32 -5.27 12.58
C MET A 1 13.30 -4.08 11.64
N PRO A 2 13.25 -4.29 10.34
CA PRO A 2 13.16 -3.19 9.39
C PRO A 2 11.93 -2.34 9.68
N GLY A 3 12.08 -1.02 9.74
CA GLY A 3 11.04 -0.08 10.11
C GLY A 3 10.24 0.48 8.94
N ARG A 4 10.78 0.42 7.73
CA ARG A 4 10.18 0.98 6.51
C ARG A 4 10.28 0.02 5.33
N LEU A 5 9.28 0.05 4.45
CA LEU A 5 9.28 -0.67 3.18
C LEU A 5 9.27 0.37 2.04
N PRO A 6 10.41 0.60 1.39
CA PRO A 6 10.48 1.52 0.26
C PRO A 6 9.82 0.89 -0.97
N ILE A 7 8.88 1.61 -1.56
CA ILE A 7 8.19 1.19 -2.78
C ILE A 7 8.35 2.30 -3.82
N ILE A 8 9.06 2.00 -4.90
CA ILE A 8 9.25 2.94 -6.00
C ILE A 8 7.98 2.94 -6.85
N ILE A 9 7.42 4.12 -7.08
CA ILE A 9 6.19 4.32 -7.84
C ILE A 9 6.37 5.39 -8.92
N GLY A 10 5.47 5.39 -9.90
CA GLY A 10 5.49 6.40 -10.96
C GLY A 10 5.00 7.78 -10.48
N ASN A 11 5.42 8.85 -11.17
CA ASN A 11 5.05 10.23 -10.81
C ASN A 11 3.53 10.46 -10.82
N CYS A 12 2.80 9.84 -11.74
CA CYS A 12 1.34 9.98 -11.80
C CYS A 12 0.66 9.36 -10.57
N GLU A 13 1.13 8.19 -10.14
CA GLU A 13 0.62 7.52 -8.95
C GLU A 13 1.01 8.30 -7.69
N ALA A 14 2.27 8.75 -7.59
CA ALA A 14 2.76 9.58 -6.49
C ALA A 14 1.92 10.86 -6.35
N GLN A 15 1.69 11.60 -7.44
CA GLN A 15 0.83 12.79 -7.43
C GLN A 15 -0.60 12.47 -6.98
N SER A 16 -1.17 11.36 -7.46
CA SER A 16 -2.51 10.93 -7.07
C SER A 16 -2.61 10.63 -5.57
N ILE A 17 -1.59 10.00 -4.99
CA ILE A 17 -1.52 9.69 -3.57
C ILE A 17 -1.34 10.98 -2.76
N ALA A 18 -0.41 11.85 -3.14
CA ALA A 18 -0.16 13.12 -2.46
C ALA A 18 -1.41 13.99 -2.38
N LEU A 19 -2.13 14.17 -3.49
CA LEU A 19 -3.39 14.92 -3.51
C LEU A 19 -4.42 14.34 -2.54
N ALA A 20 -4.52 13.01 -2.46
CA ALA A 20 -5.45 12.35 -1.56
C ALA A 20 -5.04 12.52 -0.08
N LEU A 21 -3.75 12.42 0.24
CA LEU A 21 -3.22 12.63 1.60
C LEU A 21 -3.43 14.07 2.07
N GLU A 22 -3.26 15.05 1.19
CA GLU A 22 -3.48 16.47 1.48
C GLU A 22 -4.97 16.86 1.51
N GLY A 23 -5.89 15.93 1.23
CA GLY A 23 -7.33 16.17 1.16
C GLY A 23 -7.74 17.09 0.00
N MET A 24 -6.89 17.27 -0.99
CA MET A 24 -7.15 18.09 -2.15
C MET A 24 -8.07 17.37 -3.13
N GLN A 25 -9.15 18.07 -3.54
CA GLN A 25 -10.07 17.53 -4.53
C GLN A 25 -9.84 18.19 -5.88
N PRO A 26 -9.44 17.42 -6.91
CA PRO A 26 -9.33 17.94 -8.26
C PRO A 26 -10.71 18.30 -8.81
N THR A 27 -10.76 19.21 -9.77
CA THR A 27 -12.02 19.65 -10.44
C THR A 27 -12.78 18.49 -11.09
N ARG A 28 -12.06 17.46 -11.55
CA ARG A 28 -12.62 16.22 -12.10
C ARG A 28 -11.98 15.02 -11.43
N PRO A 29 -12.72 13.93 -11.22
CA PRO A 29 -12.18 12.72 -10.60
C PRO A 29 -10.97 12.19 -11.37
N LEU A 30 -9.90 11.87 -10.65
CA LEU A 30 -8.77 11.11 -11.16
C LEU A 30 -9.15 9.62 -11.30
N THR A 31 -8.27 8.82 -11.88
CA THR A 31 -8.53 7.39 -12.09
C THR A 31 -8.88 6.65 -10.79
N HIS A 32 -8.14 6.90 -9.70
CA HIS A 32 -8.42 6.25 -8.41
C HIS A 32 -9.69 6.80 -7.75
N ASP A 33 -10.05 8.06 -7.99
CA ASP A 33 -11.33 8.62 -7.54
C ASP A 33 -12.50 7.97 -8.31
N LEU A 34 -12.31 7.71 -9.62
CA LEU A 34 -13.28 6.97 -10.42
C LEU A 34 -13.50 5.56 -9.87
N ILE A 35 -12.42 4.85 -9.52
CA ILE A 35 -12.52 3.51 -8.91
C ILE A 35 -13.28 3.59 -7.58
N LYS A 36 -12.96 4.56 -6.71
CA LYS A 36 -13.69 4.79 -5.46
C LYS A 36 -15.19 5.04 -5.72
N ASN A 37 -15.52 5.84 -6.73
CA ASN A 37 -16.90 6.11 -7.10
C ASN A 37 -17.62 4.85 -7.62
N ILE A 38 -16.94 4.01 -8.40
CA ILE A 38 -17.45 2.71 -8.85
C ILE A 38 -17.75 1.82 -7.64
N PHE A 39 -16.81 1.71 -6.69
CA PHE A 39 -17.02 0.94 -5.47
C PHE A 39 -18.24 1.43 -4.70
N GLY A 40 -18.37 2.74 -4.51
CA GLY A 40 -19.54 3.33 -3.83
C GLY A 40 -20.85 3.09 -4.59
N THR A 41 -20.83 3.18 -5.93
CA THR A 41 -22.03 2.98 -6.77
C THR A 41 -22.54 1.56 -6.71
N PHE A 42 -21.66 0.57 -6.67
CA PHE A 42 -22.03 -0.85 -6.65
C PHE A 42 -22.00 -1.46 -5.24
N ALA A 43 -21.91 -0.65 -4.20
CA ALA A 43 -21.83 -1.07 -2.81
C ALA A 43 -20.70 -2.10 -2.55
N ILE A 44 -19.56 -1.88 -3.19
CA ILE A 44 -18.32 -2.63 -2.95
C ILE A 44 -17.59 -1.95 -1.80
N GLU A 45 -17.26 -2.70 -0.76
CA GLU A 45 -16.46 -2.23 0.36
C GLU A 45 -15.02 -2.74 0.22
N LEU A 46 -14.04 -1.83 0.18
CA LEU A 46 -12.63 -2.20 0.29
C LEU A 46 -12.32 -2.43 1.78
N LYS A 47 -12.13 -3.69 2.17
CA LYS A 47 -11.88 -4.09 3.56
C LYS A 47 -10.45 -3.81 3.96
N GLU A 48 -9.50 -4.27 3.14
CA GLU A 48 -8.07 -4.18 3.39
C GLU A 48 -7.29 -4.36 2.09
N VAL A 49 -6.02 -4.03 2.15
CA VAL A 49 -5.05 -4.27 1.08
C VAL A 49 -3.91 -5.12 1.63
N ILE A 50 -3.44 -6.07 0.85
CA ILE A 50 -2.31 -6.92 1.20
C ILE A 50 -1.23 -6.80 0.13
N ILE A 51 -0.05 -6.32 0.49
CA ILE A 51 1.15 -6.47 -0.34
C ILE A 51 1.63 -7.90 -0.13
N ASN A 52 1.36 -8.76 -1.11
CA ASN A 52 1.40 -10.20 -0.95
C ASN A 52 2.60 -10.88 -1.57
N ASN A 53 3.37 -10.20 -2.40
CA ASN A 53 4.56 -10.78 -3.01
C ASN A 53 5.58 -9.71 -3.41
N LEU A 54 6.84 -10.16 -3.50
CA LEU A 54 7.94 -9.41 -4.08
C LEU A 54 8.71 -10.35 -5.00
N LEU A 55 8.69 -10.07 -6.29
CA LEU A 55 9.36 -10.88 -7.30
C LEU A 55 10.16 -9.96 -8.23
N GLU A 56 11.46 -10.22 -8.34
CA GLU A 56 12.37 -9.43 -9.20
C GLU A 56 12.31 -7.91 -8.95
N GLY A 57 12.16 -7.52 -7.68
CA GLY A 57 12.04 -6.09 -7.29
C GLY A 57 10.66 -5.48 -7.51
N ILE A 58 9.67 -6.25 -7.97
CA ILE A 58 8.30 -5.80 -8.21
C ILE A 58 7.41 -6.26 -7.06
N PHE A 59 6.74 -5.31 -6.41
CA PHE A 59 5.74 -5.60 -5.38
C PHE A 59 4.38 -5.90 -6.01
N TYR A 60 3.77 -6.97 -5.54
CA TYR A 60 2.41 -7.38 -5.90
C TYR A 60 1.47 -7.07 -4.74
N ALA A 61 0.27 -6.64 -5.04
CA ALA A 61 -0.74 -6.35 -4.05
C ALA A 61 -2.11 -6.91 -4.44
N ARG A 62 -2.96 -7.11 -3.43
CA ARG A 62 -4.36 -7.52 -3.60
C ARG A 62 -5.27 -6.60 -2.81
N LEU A 63 -6.38 -6.25 -3.43
CA LEU A 63 -7.51 -5.62 -2.77
C LEU A 63 -8.43 -6.72 -2.24
N ILE A 64 -8.75 -6.66 -0.96
CA ILE A 64 -9.76 -7.53 -0.35
C ILE A 64 -11.06 -6.74 -0.27
N CYS A 65 -11.99 -7.09 -1.15
CA CYS A 65 -13.26 -6.40 -1.32
C CYS A 65 -14.42 -7.26 -0.84
N SER A 66 -15.46 -6.62 -0.31
CA SER A 66 -16.72 -7.27 0.03
C SER A 66 -17.87 -6.67 -0.78
N MET A 67 -18.71 -7.50 -1.34
CA MET A 67 -19.95 -7.10 -2.00
C MET A 67 -21.03 -8.13 -1.69
N ASN A 68 -22.17 -7.66 -1.16
CA ASN A 68 -23.31 -8.53 -0.76
C ASN A 68 -22.93 -9.65 0.24
N GLY A 69 -21.91 -9.44 1.07
CA GLY A 69 -21.42 -10.42 2.03
C GLY A 69 -20.43 -11.45 1.47
N GLU A 70 -20.14 -11.40 0.18
CA GLU A 70 -19.11 -12.21 -0.47
C GLU A 70 -17.79 -11.45 -0.52
N ILE A 71 -16.68 -12.18 -0.38
CA ILE A 71 -15.32 -11.62 -0.41
C ILE A 71 -14.67 -11.89 -1.77
N PHE A 72 -14.05 -10.88 -2.32
CA PHE A 72 -13.36 -10.93 -3.61
C PHE A 72 -11.93 -10.44 -3.43
N GLU A 73 -10.99 -11.13 -4.05
CA GLU A 73 -9.60 -10.70 -4.14
C GLU A 73 -9.34 -10.16 -5.55
N ILE A 74 -8.80 -8.96 -5.64
CA ILE A 74 -8.50 -8.30 -6.91
C ILE A 74 -7.00 -8.03 -6.95
N ASP A 75 -6.33 -8.59 -7.96
CA ASP A 75 -4.90 -8.33 -8.20
C ASP A 75 -4.69 -6.89 -8.66
N THR A 76 -3.64 -6.25 -8.14
CA THR A 76 -3.33 -4.86 -8.44
C THR A 76 -1.84 -4.56 -8.26
N ARG A 77 -1.37 -3.48 -8.87
CA ARG A 77 -0.04 -2.92 -8.56
C ARG A 77 -0.05 -2.32 -7.15
N SER A 78 1.09 -2.39 -6.46
CA SER A 78 1.24 -1.81 -5.12
C SER A 78 0.92 -0.31 -5.07
N SER A 79 1.30 0.46 -6.09
CA SER A 79 1.01 1.89 -6.19
C SER A 79 -0.49 2.20 -6.28
N ASP A 80 -1.25 1.43 -7.07
CA ASP A 80 -2.70 1.59 -7.18
C ASP A 80 -3.41 1.17 -5.88
N ALA A 81 -2.92 0.11 -5.26
CA ALA A 81 -3.40 -0.33 -3.95
C ALA A 81 -3.25 0.76 -2.90
N ILE A 82 -2.06 1.38 -2.79
CA ILE A 82 -1.78 2.48 -1.87
C ILE A 82 -2.69 3.68 -2.15
N ALA A 83 -2.85 4.06 -3.43
CA ALA A 83 -3.72 5.16 -3.83
C ALA A 83 -5.19 4.93 -3.42
N LEU A 84 -5.65 3.67 -3.43
CA LEU A 84 -6.98 3.31 -2.97
C LEU A 84 -7.08 3.24 -1.44
N VAL A 85 -6.04 2.74 -0.75
CA VAL A 85 -5.97 2.73 0.73
C VAL A 85 -6.16 4.14 1.29
N VAL A 86 -5.43 5.12 0.75
CA VAL A 86 -5.52 6.51 1.21
C VAL A 86 -6.94 7.07 1.04
N ARG A 87 -7.63 6.70 -0.06
CA ARG A 87 -8.99 7.17 -0.36
C ARG A 87 -10.10 6.47 0.41
N HIS A 88 -9.88 5.22 0.77
CA HIS A 88 -10.85 4.39 1.50
C HIS A 88 -10.57 4.32 3.01
N GLU A 89 -9.41 4.81 3.45
CA GLU A 89 -8.97 4.79 4.85
C GLU A 89 -9.00 3.37 5.45
N CYS A 90 -8.72 2.37 4.61
CA CYS A 90 -8.69 0.97 5.01
C CYS A 90 -7.27 0.55 5.44
N PRO A 91 -7.12 -0.54 6.20
CA PRO A 91 -5.81 -1.03 6.60
C PRO A 91 -5.05 -1.61 5.41
N ILE A 92 -3.71 -1.51 5.49
CA ILE A 92 -2.78 -2.15 4.57
C ILE A 92 -1.86 -3.09 5.35
N TYR A 93 -1.65 -4.28 4.80
CA TYR A 93 -0.82 -5.32 5.40
C TYR A 93 0.25 -5.80 4.43
N THR A 94 1.30 -6.37 4.96
CA THR A 94 2.30 -7.11 4.20
C THR A 94 2.76 -8.33 4.98
N TYR A 95 3.36 -9.27 4.27
CA TYR A 95 3.96 -10.45 4.91
C TYR A 95 5.33 -10.14 5.47
N GLU A 96 5.67 -10.79 6.58
CA GLU A 96 6.94 -10.59 7.27
C GLU A 96 8.16 -10.87 6.38
N PHE A 97 8.09 -11.91 5.52
CA PHE A 97 9.17 -12.22 4.60
C PHE A 97 9.47 -11.10 3.59
N ILE A 98 8.47 -10.28 3.21
CA ILE A 98 8.66 -9.13 2.32
C ILE A 98 9.42 -8.01 3.05
N LEU A 99 9.09 -7.79 4.32
CA LEU A 99 9.81 -6.83 5.16
C LEU A 99 11.25 -7.26 5.41
N GLU A 100 11.49 -8.54 5.62
CA GLU A 100 12.84 -9.08 5.78
C GLU A 100 13.66 -8.96 4.49
N ALA A 101 13.01 -9.12 3.33
CA ALA A 101 13.65 -9.08 2.02
C ALA A 101 13.94 -7.66 1.51
N ALA A 102 13.05 -6.69 1.79
CA ALA A 102 13.10 -5.35 1.19
C ALA A 102 12.91 -4.21 2.19
N GLY A 103 12.68 -4.51 3.48
CA GLY A 103 12.57 -3.49 4.51
C GLY A 103 13.92 -2.87 4.86
N ILE A 104 13.92 -1.58 5.19
CA ILE A 104 15.11 -0.84 5.61
C ILE A 104 14.97 -0.38 7.07
N GLU A 105 16.09 -0.26 7.78
CA GLU A 105 16.14 0.35 9.10
C GLU A 105 16.36 1.86 9.01
N PHE A 106 15.88 2.59 10.02
CA PHE A 106 16.01 4.06 10.07
C PHE A 106 17.45 4.59 9.95
N LYS A 107 18.45 3.75 10.25
CA LYS A 107 19.86 4.16 10.24
C LYS A 107 20.47 4.24 8.85
N ASP A 108 19.86 3.57 7.87
CA ASP A 108 20.43 3.46 6.52
C ASP A 108 20.09 4.67 5.63
N MET A 109 19.17 5.55 6.07
CA MET A 109 18.69 6.67 5.26
C MET A 109 19.54 7.96 5.37
N ASP A 110 20.28 8.11 6.45
CA ASP A 110 21.08 9.35 6.65
C ASP A 110 22.38 9.36 5.82
N GLU A 111 22.81 8.22 5.28
CA GLU A 111 24.05 8.11 4.51
C GLU A 111 23.88 8.16 2.97
N GLU A 112 22.69 7.85 2.42
CA GLU A 112 22.45 7.84 0.96
C GLU A 112 22.06 9.19 0.35
N GLN A 113 21.77 10.23 1.15
CA GLN A 113 21.35 11.53 0.62
C GLN A 113 22.52 12.45 0.19
N ALA A 114 23.77 12.00 0.28
CA ALA A 114 24.92 12.87 -0.01
C ALA A 114 25.39 12.83 -1.47
N ASP A 115 24.97 11.91 -2.33
CA ASP A 115 25.62 11.69 -3.65
C ASP A 115 24.70 11.56 -4.88
N ALA A 116 23.43 11.91 -4.80
CA ALA A 116 22.53 11.85 -5.97
C ALA A 116 21.85 13.17 -6.28
N SER A 117 22.63 14.16 -6.67
CA SER A 117 22.14 15.33 -7.38
C SER A 117 22.39 15.18 -8.89
N SER A 118 21.50 14.49 -9.60
CA SER A 118 21.15 14.77 -11.01
C SER A 118 20.08 13.82 -11.53
N ASP A 119 18.94 14.42 -11.86
CA ASP A 119 18.00 13.95 -12.89
C ASP A 119 17.36 12.56 -12.75
N ILE A 120 16.46 12.39 -11.78
CA ILE A 120 15.18 11.69 -11.99
C ILE A 120 14.31 12.01 -10.75
N GLN A 121 13.24 12.82 -10.92
CA GLN A 121 12.22 13.02 -9.89
C GLN A 121 11.34 11.77 -9.77
N SER A 122 11.84 10.75 -9.09
CA SER A 122 11.03 9.64 -8.60
C SER A 122 10.72 9.92 -7.12
N GLU A 123 9.48 10.25 -6.80
CA GLU A 123 9.05 10.36 -5.42
C GLU A 123 8.96 8.96 -4.81
N THR A 124 9.67 8.75 -3.72
CA THR A 124 9.63 7.52 -2.94
C THR A 124 8.61 7.69 -1.83
N LEU A 125 7.56 6.86 -1.83
CA LEU A 125 6.63 6.77 -0.71
C LEU A 125 7.17 5.75 0.30
N GLU A 126 7.33 6.21 1.53
CA GLU A 126 7.78 5.39 2.62
C GLU A 126 6.59 4.91 3.46
N VAL A 127 6.63 3.65 3.85
CA VAL A 127 5.59 3.01 4.65
C VAL A 127 6.18 2.54 5.96
N GLU A 128 5.76 3.15 7.07
CA GLU A 128 6.23 2.75 8.41
C GLU A 128 5.35 1.66 9.03
N LEU A 129 5.98 0.79 9.80
CA LEU A 129 5.32 -0.25 10.58
C LEU A 129 4.94 0.23 11.97
N SER A 130 3.65 0.27 12.26
CA SER A 130 3.19 0.31 13.64
C SER A 130 2.98 -1.11 14.15
N SER A 131 3.66 -1.48 15.21
CA SER A 131 3.45 -2.75 15.91
C SER A 131 2.17 -2.67 16.75
N SER A 132 1.03 -2.89 16.15
CA SER A 132 -0.18 -3.26 16.87
C SER A 132 -0.50 -4.70 16.54
N GLU A 133 -0.35 -5.58 17.52
CA GLU A 133 -0.82 -6.96 17.43
C GLU A 133 -2.36 -6.93 17.50
N ASP A 134 -3.00 -6.80 16.35
CA ASP A 134 -4.44 -7.02 16.25
C ASP A 134 -4.66 -8.45 15.75
N SER A 135 -5.05 -9.32 16.69
CA SER A 135 -5.49 -10.66 16.40
C SER A 135 -6.91 -10.63 15.86
N SER A 136 -7.07 -10.35 14.58
CA SER A 136 -8.30 -10.65 13.87
C SER A 136 -8.10 -11.94 13.09
N ASP A 137 -8.64 -13.04 13.64
CA ASP A 137 -8.81 -14.30 12.95
C ASP A 137 -9.68 -14.09 11.71
N SER A 138 -9.06 -13.86 10.55
CA SER A 138 -9.77 -14.01 9.28
C SER A 138 -9.52 -15.43 8.80
N GLU A 139 -10.61 -16.20 8.68
CA GLU A 139 -10.64 -17.54 8.11
C GLU A 139 -10.18 -17.54 6.64
N TYR A 140 -8.90 -17.52 6.41
CA TYR A 140 -8.30 -17.92 5.14
C TYR A 140 -7.31 -19.05 5.43
N SER A 141 -7.91 -20.25 5.67
CA SER A 141 -7.18 -21.49 5.82
C SER A 141 -6.59 -21.91 4.48
N ASN A 142 -5.30 -21.88 4.37
CA ASN A 142 -4.36 -22.83 3.78
C ASN A 142 -3.13 -22.14 3.18
N PHE A 143 -2.36 -21.46 4.01
CA PHE A 143 -0.93 -21.29 3.76
C PHE A 143 -0.21 -21.17 5.10
N THR A 144 0.90 -21.91 5.22
CA THR A 144 1.87 -21.91 6.32
C THR A 144 1.91 -20.58 7.08
N THR A 145 1.85 -20.63 8.39
CA THR A 145 1.84 -19.54 9.37
C THR A 145 2.77 -18.35 9.01
N THR A 146 2.43 -17.59 7.99
CA THR A 146 3.14 -16.37 7.62
C THR A 146 2.42 -15.21 8.29
N LYS A 147 3.06 -14.59 9.27
CA LYS A 147 2.47 -13.47 10.02
C LYS A 147 2.28 -12.27 9.10
N LEU A 148 1.07 -11.73 9.06
CA LEU A 148 0.76 -10.45 8.47
C LEU A 148 1.17 -9.33 9.43
N LYS A 149 1.75 -8.27 8.89
CA LYS A 149 2.09 -7.04 9.60
C LYS A 149 1.27 -5.89 9.05
N LYS A 150 0.63 -5.13 9.94
CA LYS A 150 -0.06 -3.90 9.57
C LYS A 150 0.96 -2.81 9.25
N MET A 151 0.70 -2.06 8.19
CA MET A 151 1.55 -0.97 7.73
C MET A 151 0.82 0.35 7.90
N THR A 152 1.57 1.40 8.22
CA THR A 152 1.05 2.78 8.27
C THR A 152 1.72 3.58 7.15
N LEU A 153 0.93 4.32 6.39
CA LEU A 153 1.43 5.21 5.34
C LEU A 153 1.84 6.54 5.97
N TYR A 154 3.02 7.02 5.61
CA TYR A 154 3.48 8.36 5.95
C TYR A 154 3.77 9.14 4.67
N PRO A 155 3.40 10.43 4.64
CA PRO A 155 3.71 11.32 3.53
C PRO A 155 5.20 11.68 3.48
#